data_dc43c3fd2f02067e20a2b12d4029c940
#
_entry.id   dc43c3fd2f02067e20a2b12d4029c940
#
_cell.length_a   1.000
_cell.length_b   1.000
_cell.length_c   1.000
_cell.angle_alpha   90.00
_cell.angle_beta   90.00
_cell.angle_gamma   90.00
#
_symmetry.space_group_name_H-M   'P 1'
#
loop_
_entity.id
_entity.type
_entity.pdbx_description
1 polymer ?
#
loop_
_entity_poly.entity_id
_entity_poly.type
_entity_poly.pdbx_seq_one_letter_code
_entity_poly.pdbx_strand_id
1 'polypeptide(L)'
;MVGGTTSAVQAMILSVVKRGDKIILPRNVHRSVINAMILCGAIPVYVNPDMDPKLGIPLGMRISQLEEAMNQNPDAKAVLVNNPTYYGICSDIRYIVKMAHARGMKVLADEAHGTHFYFGDLLPTPAMAAGADLAAVSMHKSGGSLTQSSFLLAGPNVNAGYVRQIINLTQTTSGSYLLLSSLDLS
;
A
#
# COMPACT_ATOMS: atom_id res chain seq x y z
N MET A 1 13.83 0.42 5.70
CA MET A 1 13.35 -0.16 6.97
C MET A 1 12.50 0.85 7.71
N VAL A 2 11.37 0.43 8.26
CA VAL A 2 10.44 1.30 9.01
C VAL A 2 9.90 0.57 10.24
N GLY A 3 9.50 1.32 11.26
CA GLY A 3 8.97 0.82 12.53
C GLY A 3 7.52 0.38 12.43
N GLY A 4 7.26 -0.66 11.65
CA GLY A 4 5.94 -1.24 11.42
C GLY A 4 5.25 -0.75 10.15
N THR A 5 4.38 -1.58 9.60
CA THR A 5 3.66 -1.30 8.36
C THR A 5 2.71 -0.11 8.49
N THR A 6 2.23 0.20 9.69
CA THR A 6 1.48 1.44 9.94
C THR A 6 2.29 2.67 9.54
N SER A 7 3.56 2.76 9.98
CA SER A 7 4.46 3.86 9.58
C SER A 7 4.75 3.85 8.08
N ALA A 8 4.94 2.66 7.48
CA ALA A 8 5.12 2.52 6.03
C ALA A 8 3.92 3.07 5.25
N VAL A 9 2.70 2.64 5.60
CA VAL A 9 1.46 3.07 4.94
C VAL A 9 1.22 4.57 5.11
N GLN A 10 1.45 5.10 6.31
CA GLN A 10 1.33 6.54 6.55
C GLN A 10 2.34 7.34 5.72
N ALA A 11 3.62 6.95 5.74
CA ALA A 11 4.65 7.63 4.96
C ALA A 11 4.38 7.53 3.46
N MET A 12 3.92 6.38 2.97
CA MET A 12 3.54 6.15 1.58
C MET A 12 2.44 7.15 1.13
N ILE A 13 1.36 7.26 1.88
CA ILE A 13 0.23 8.15 1.57
C ILE A 13 0.67 9.61 1.67
N LEU A 14 1.28 10.02 2.79
CA LEU A 14 1.74 11.39 3.04
C LEU A 14 2.78 11.88 2.02
N SER A 15 3.52 10.98 1.38
CA SER A 15 4.50 11.33 0.34
C SER A 15 3.87 11.57 -1.04
N VAL A 16 2.62 11.18 -1.26
CA VAL A 16 1.96 11.25 -2.57
C VAL A 16 0.79 12.21 -2.59
N VAL A 17 0.00 12.28 -1.51
CA VAL A 17 -1.20 13.10 -1.44
C VAL A 17 -1.10 14.17 -0.36
N LYS A 18 -1.72 15.33 -0.62
CA LYS A 18 -1.75 16.51 0.24
C LYS A 18 -3.19 16.85 0.60
N ARG A 19 -3.36 17.89 1.43
CA ARG A 19 -4.68 18.40 1.79
C ARG A 19 -5.49 18.76 0.53
N GLY A 20 -6.68 18.17 0.42
CA GLY A 20 -7.61 18.38 -0.69
C GLY A 20 -7.36 17.49 -1.91
N ASP A 21 -6.22 16.78 -2.00
CA ASP A 21 -6.01 15.79 -3.06
C ASP A 21 -6.92 14.59 -2.87
N LYS A 22 -7.42 14.02 -3.98
CA LYS A 22 -8.20 12.79 -3.97
C LYS A 22 -7.31 11.57 -4.07
N ILE A 23 -7.70 10.52 -3.34
CA ILE A 23 -7.10 9.18 -3.42
C ILE A 23 -8.21 8.13 -3.55
N ILE A 24 -8.10 7.26 -4.54
CA ILE A 24 -9.05 6.15 -4.77
C ILE A 24 -8.56 4.94 -3.97
N LEU A 25 -9.45 4.33 -3.20
CA LEU A 25 -9.09 3.22 -2.31
C LEU A 25 -10.28 2.30 -2.01
N PRO A 26 -10.04 1.02 -1.71
CA PRO A 26 -11.11 0.11 -1.32
C PRO A 26 -11.63 0.47 0.09
N ARG A 27 -12.89 0.18 0.36
CA ARG A 27 -13.49 0.49 1.66
C ARG A 27 -12.97 -0.41 2.80
N ASN A 28 -12.40 -1.57 2.50
CA ASN A 28 -11.82 -2.53 3.45
C ASN A 28 -10.33 -2.29 3.73
N VAL A 29 -9.88 -1.05 3.70
CA VAL A 29 -8.49 -0.70 4.03
C VAL A 29 -8.19 -0.86 5.51
N HIS A 30 -6.91 -1.05 5.82
CA HIS A 30 -6.43 -1.04 7.20
C HIS A 30 -6.58 0.36 7.83
N ARG A 31 -6.79 0.42 9.16
CA ARG A 31 -6.96 1.66 9.93
C ARG A 31 -5.83 2.69 9.70
N SER A 32 -4.60 2.22 9.44
CA SER A 32 -3.46 3.10 9.14
C SER A 32 -3.68 4.00 7.92
N VAL A 33 -4.41 3.52 6.92
CA VAL A 33 -4.78 4.30 5.72
C VAL A 33 -5.72 5.45 6.10
N ILE A 34 -6.76 5.16 6.90
CA ILE A 34 -7.70 6.18 7.38
C ILE A 34 -6.98 7.23 8.22
N ASN A 35 -6.11 6.79 9.13
CA ASN A 35 -5.30 7.70 9.94
C ASN A 35 -4.40 8.59 9.09
N ALA A 36 -3.77 8.05 8.05
CA ALA A 36 -2.94 8.83 7.12
C ALA A 36 -3.75 9.91 6.40
N MET A 37 -4.97 9.59 5.94
CA MET A 37 -5.84 10.58 5.30
C MET A 37 -6.27 11.69 6.25
N ILE A 38 -6.56 11.36 7.52
CA ILE A 38 -6.84 12.37 8.54
C ILE A 38 -5.64 13.30 8.74
N LEU A 39 -4.43 12.74 8.82
CA LEU A 39 -3.21 13.51 9.01
C LEU A 39 -2.90 14.46 7.84
N CYS A 40 -3.07 14.02 6.60
CA CYS A 40 -2.79 14.87 5.43
C CYS A 40 -3.99 15.69 4.94
N GLY A 41 -5.21 15.37 5.36
CA GLY A 41 -6.44 16.01 4.89
C GLY A 41 -6.79 15.67 3.43
N ALA A 42 -6.39 14.47 2.96
CA ALA A 42 -6.78 13.97 1.64
C ALA A 42 -8.25 13.54 1.61
N ILE A 43 -8.84 13.56 0.42
CA ILE A 43 -10.25 13.21 0.17
C ILE A 43 -10.32 11.78 -0.33
N PRO A 44 -10.92 10.84 0.41
CA PRO A 44 -11.07 9.47 -0.04
C PRO A 44 -12.18 9.34 -1.10
N VAL A 45 -11.88 8.62 -2.17
CA VAL A 45 -12.85 8.12 -3.14
C VAL A 45 -12.93 6.60 -2.96
N TYR A 46 -14.02 6.13 -2.37
CA TYR A 46 -14.15 4.73 -2.02
C TYR A 46 -14.65 3.86 -3.16
N VAL A 47 -13.98 2.73 -3.39
CA VAL A 47 -14.44 1.62 -4.22
C VAL A 47 -14.89 0.50 -3.28
N ASN A 48 -16.12 0.01 -3.44
CA ASN A 48 -16.60 -1.10 -2.64
C ASN A 48 -16.00 -2.42 -3.17
N PRO A 49 -15.41 -3.26 -2.30
CA PRO A 49 -15.00 -4.59 -2.71
C PRO A 49 -16.24 -5.46 -2.95
N ASP A 50 -16.09 -6.47 -3.82
CA ASP A 50 -17.07 -7.55 -3.86
C ASP A 50 -17.04 -8.32 -2.55
N MET A 51 -18.15 -8.97 -2.24
CA MET A 51 -18.30 -9.83 -1.08
C MET A 51 -18.51 -11.26 -1.52
N ASP A 52 -17.78 -12.21 -0.93
CA ASP A 52 -18.12 -13.61 -1.08
C ASP A 52 -19.46 -13.88 -0.37
N PRO A 53 -20.49 -14.36 -1.09
CA PRO A 53 -21.83 -14.50 -0.51
C PRO A 53 -21.95 -15.63 0.51
N LYS A 54 -21.00 -16.58 0.51
CA LYS A 54 -21.00 -17.75 1.44
C LYS A 54 -20.20 -17.45 2.69
N LEU A 55 -19.05 -16.81 2.53
CA LEU A 55 -18.12 -16.55 3.62
C LEU A 55 -18.30 -15.17 4.25
N GLY A 56 -19.00 -14.24 3.56
CA GLY A 56 -19.19 -12.88 4.04
C GLY A 56 -17.89 -12.04 4.11
N ILE A 57 -16.86 -12.44 3.34
CA ILE A 57 -15.55 -11.77 3.32
C ILE A 57 -15.42 -10.85 2.11
N PRO A 58 -14.71 -9.71 2.24
CA PRO A 58 -14.41 -8.85 1.11
C PRO A 58 -13.38 -9.50 0.18
N LEU A 59 -13.66 -9.43 -1.10
CA LEU A 59 -12.77 -9.87 -2.17
C LEU A 59 -11.79 -8.75 -2.57
N GLY A 60 -11.01 -8.98 -3.63
CA GLY A 60 -10.15 -7.97 -4.22
C GLY A 60 -10.92 -6.79 -4.83
N MET A 61 -10.20 -5.78 -5.26
CA MET A 61 -10.77 -4.61 -5.91
C MET A 61 -11.33 -4.97 -7.29
N ARG A 62 -12.62 -4.69 -7.51
CA ARG A 62 -13.27 -4.92 -8.81
C ARG A 62 -12.79 -3.90 -9.83
N ILE A 63 -12.23 -4.37 -10.94
CA ILE A 63 -11.63 -3.51 -11.98
C ILE A 63 -12.64 -2.53 -12.57
N SER A 64 -13.87 -2.97 -12.89
CA SER A 64 -14.90 -2.09 -13.47
C SER A 64 -15.30 -0.93 -12.55
N GLN A 65 -15.41 -1.17 -11.25
CA GLN A 65 -15.72 -0.13 -10.26
C GLN A 65 -14.53 0.83 -10.06
N LEU A 66 -13.31 0.30 -10.09
CA LEU A 66 -12.11 1.12 -10.03
C LEU A 66 -12.00 2.03 -11.25
N GLU A 67 -12.24 1.50 -12.45
CA GLU A 67 -12.24 2.27 -13.70
C GLU A 67 -13.30 3.38 -13.68
N GLU A 68 -14.51 3.08 -13.21
CA GLU A 68 -15.56 4.07 -13.03
C GLU A 68 -15.13 5.17 -12.05
N ALA A 69 -14.57 4.80 -10.90
CA ALA A 69 -14.07 5.76 -9.91
C ALA A 69 -12.98 6.67 -10.48
N MET A 70 -12.05 6.12 -11.28
CA MET A 70 -11.01 6.90 -11.98
C MET A 70 -11.62 7.87 -13.00
N ASN A 71 -12.61 7.41 -13.78
CA ASN A 71 -13.26 8.25 -14.79
C ASN A 71 -14.07 9.40 -14.16
N GLN A 72 -14.69 9.16 -13.01
CA GLN A 72 -15.43 10.18 -12.24
C GLN A 72 -14.50 11.13 -11.46
N ASN A 73 -13.24 10.73 -11.23
CA ASN A 73 -12.26 11.51 -10.48
C ASN A 73 -10.92 11.59 -11.21
N PRO A 74 -10.86 12.23 -12.39
CA PRO A 74 -9.63 12.31 -13.19
C PRO A 74 -8.52 13.13 -12.52
N ASP A 75 -8.88 13.91 -11.50
CA ASP A 75 -7.97 14.73 -10.69
C ASP A 75 -7.36 13.95 -9.50
N ALA A 76 -7.75 12.68 -9.28
CA ALA A 76 -7.18 11.86 -8.22
C ALA A 76 -5.67 11.65 -8.43
N LYS A 77 -4.90 11.70 -7.33
CA LYS A 77 -3.43 11.62 -7.38
C LYS A 77 -2.92 10.19 -7.28
N ALA A 78 -3.68 9.34 -6.62
CA ALA A 78 -3.26 7.96 -6.39
C ALA A 78 -4.44 6.99 -6.30
N VAL A 79 -4.10 5.73 -6.53
CA VAL A 79 -4.92 4.56 -6.20
C VAL A 79 -4.19 3.77 -5.12
N LEU A 80 -4.87 3.41 -4.04
CA LEU A 80 -4.36 2.50 -3.03
C LEU A 80 -5.04 1.14 -3.19
N VAL A 81 -4.24 0.06 -3.12
CA VAL A 81 -4.70 -1.31 -3.29
C VAL A 81 -4.23 -2.14 -2.10
N ASN A 82 -5.13 -2.95 -1.50
CA ASN A 82 -4.72 -4.04 -0.59
C ASN A 82 -4.37 -5.27 -1.45
N ASN A 83 -3.14 -5.73 -1.40
CA ASN A 83 -2.70 -6.88 -2.22
C ASN A 83 -1.66 -7.75 -1.49
N PRO A 84 -2.09 -8.85 -0.90
CA PRO A 84 -3.45 -9.37 -0.81
C PRO A 84 -4.31 -8.66 0.23
N THR A 85 -5.61 -8.96 0.23
CA THR A 85 -6.48 -8.65 1.38
C THR A 85 -6.07 -9.48 2.60
N TYR A 86 -6.66 -9.19 3.77
CA TYR A 86 -6.46 -10.00 4.99
C TYR A 86 -6.75 -11.50 4.77
N TYR A 87 -7.65 -11.82 3.87
CA TYR A 87 -8.07 -13.20 3.56
C TYR A 87 -7.26 -13.86 2.43
N GLY A 88 -6.16 -13.22 1.99
CA GLY A 88 -5.29 -13.77 0.94
C GLY A 88 -5.78 -13.54 -0.49
N ILE A 89 -6.83 -12.74 -0.69
CA ILE A 89 -7.37 -12.47 -2.03
C ILE A 89 -6.57 -11.36 -2.70
N CYS A 90 -6.03 -11.63 -3.89
CA CYS A 90 -5.29 -10.67 -4.69
C CYS A 90 -6.20 -9.99 -5.73
N SER A 91 -5.88 -8.73 -6.02
CA SER A 91 -6.43 -8.00 -7.17
C SER A 91 -5.53 -8.18 -8.39
N ASP A 92 -6.03 -7.89 -9.60
CA ASP A 92 -5.17 -7.82 -10.78
C ASP A 92 -4.29 -6.56 -10.74
N ILE A 93 -3.22 -6.65 -9.95
CA ILE A 93 -2.33 -5.52 -9.67
C ILE A 93 -1.64 -5.01 -10.94
N ARG A 94 -1.31 -5.88 -11.91
CA ARG A 94 -0.68 -5.46 -13.18
C ARG A 94 -1.61 -4.58 -14.00
N TYR A 95 -2.88 -4.98 -14.09
CA TYR A 95 -3.87 -4.21 -14.83
C TYR A 95 -4.17 -2.88 -14.12
N ILE A 96 -4.29 -2.89 -12.79
CA ILE A 96 -4.49 -1.68 -11.98
C ILE A 96 -3.36 -0.68 -12.19
N VAL A 97 -2.10 -1.12 -12.11
CA VAL A 97 -0.93 -0.26 -12.33
C VAL A 97 -0.97 0.36 -13.74
N LYS A 98 -1.17 -0.46 -14.76
CA LYS A 98 -1.26 0.03 -16.14
C LYS A 98 -2.36 1.08 -16.33
N MET A 99 -3.54 0.83 -15.77
CA MET A 99 -4.70 1.70 -15.89
C MET A 99 -4.51 3.03 -15.14
N ALA A 100 -3.95 2.98 -13.93
CA ALA A 100 -3.68 4.15 -13.10
C ALA A 100 -2.58 5.03 -13.72
N HIS A 101 -1.48 4.44 -14.17
CA HIS A 101 -0.38 5.17 -14.80
C HIS A 101 -0.80 5.82 -16.12
N ALA A 102 -1.67 5.18 -16.92
CA ALA A 102 -2.22 5.78 -18.12
C ALA A 102 -3.05 7.06 -17.86
N ARG A 103 -3.51 7.24 -16.62
CA ARG A 103 -4.25 8.42 -16.12
C ARG A 103 -3.39 9.38 -15.28
N GLY A 104 -2.08 9.13 -15.19
CA GLY A 104 -1.14 9.94 -14.39
C GLY A 104 -1.30 9.76 -12.86
N MET A 105 -2.02 8.73 -12.42
CA MET A 105 -2.21 8.41 -11.00
C MET A 105 -1.09 7.50 -10.49
N LYS A 106 -0.63 7.70 -9.25
CA LYS A 106 0.31 6.82 -8.57
C LYS A 106 -0.40 5.58 -8.03
N VAL A 107 0.32 4.44 -7.95
CA VAL A 107 -0.20 3.22 -7.32
C VAL A 107 0.53 2.93 -6.03
N LEU A 108 -0.23 2.86 -4.95
CA LEU A 108 0.21 2.57 -3.59
C LEU A 108 -0.32 1.21 -3.17
N ALA A 109 0.55 0.28 -2.80
CA ALA A 109 0.13 -1.07 -2.41
C ALA A 109 0.33 -1.31 -0.90
N ASP A 110 -0.74 -1.65 -0.20
CA ASP A 110 -0.64 -2.25 1.12
C ASP A 110 -0.48 -3.77 0.94
N GLU A 111 0.76 -4.23 1.01
CA GLU A 111 1.17 -5.62 0.93
C GLU A 111 1.56 -6.18 2.31
N ALA A 112 0.91 -5.69 3.37
CA ALA A 112 1.20 -6.16 4.73
C ALA A 112 1.09 -7.68 4.89
N HIS A 113 0.26 -8.35 4.09
CA HIS A 113 0.10 -9.80 4.05
C HIS A 113 0.77 -10.46 2.84
N GLY A 114 1.49 -9.70 2.01
CA GLY A 114 2.07 -10.12 0.74
C GLY A 114 3.58 -10.21 0.70
N THR A 115 4.28 -10.09 1.84
CA THR A 115 5.76 -10.11 1.88
C THR A 115 6.35 -11.33 1.18
N HIS A 116 5.75 -12.50 1.34
CA HIS A 116 6.21 -13.75 0.73
C HIS A 116 6.12 -13.77 -0.80
N PHE A 117 5.33 -12.88 -1.44
CA PHE A 117 5.25 -12.81 -2.91
C PHE A 117 6.58 -12.48 -3.58
N TYR A 118 7.50 -11.87 -2.84
CA TYR A 118 8.83 -11.49 -3.34
C TYR A 118 9.83 -12.66 -3.38
N PHE A 119 9.47 -13.84 -2.88
CA PHE A 119 10.39 -14.96 -2.65
C PHE A 119 10.01 -16.25 -3.38
N GLY A 120 9.11 -16.21 -4.37
CA GLY A 120 8.75 -17.43 -5.10
C GLY A 120 7.99 -17.17 -6.40
N ASP A 121 8.39 -17.87 -7.46
CA ASP A 121 7.85 -17.72 -8.82
C ASP A 121 6.41 -18.23 -8.99
N LEU A 122 5.96 -19.13 -8.10
CA LEU A 122 4.60 -19.68 -8.11
C LEU A 122 3.60 -18.84 -7.30
N LEU A 123 4.06 -17.76 -6.69
CA LEU A 123 3.24 -16.87 -5.88
C LEU A 123 2.64 -15.73 -6.73
N PRO A 124 1.59 -15.06 -6.24
CA PRO A 124 1.03 -13.91 -6.92
C PRO A 124 2.08 -12.83 -7.18
N THR A 125 1.90 -12.07 -8.25
CA THR A 125 2.83 -10.98 -8.59
C THR A 125 2.86 -9.93 -7.48
N PRO A 126 4.04 -9.61 -6.91
CA PRO A 126 4.16 -8.52 -5.94
C PRO A 126 3.98 -7.15 -6.63
N ALA A 127 3.50 -6.17 -5.88
CA ALA A 127 3.14 -4.87 -6.43
C ALA A 127 4.32 -4.15 -7.09
N MET A 128 5.53 -4.25 -6.52
CA MET A 128 6.71 -3.62 -7.12
C MET A 128 7.09 -4.26 -8.46
N ALA A 129 6.95 -5.59 -8.60
CA ALA A 129 7.18 -6.28 -9.87
C ALA A 129 6.08 -5.97 -10.92
N ALA A 130 4.88 -5.59 -10.47
CA ALA A 130 3.82 -5.08 -11.32
C ALA A 130 4.04 -3.61 -11.74
N GLY A 131 5.01 -2.90 -11.14
CA GLY A 131 5.33 -1.51 -11.43
C GLY A 131 4.63 -0.49 -10.51
N ALA A 132 4.12 -0.90 -9.36
CA ALA A 132 3.58 0.03 -8.37
C ALA A 132 4.63 1.07 -7.94
N ASP A 133 4.19 2.26 -7.56
CA ASP A 133 5.09 3.35 -7.17
C ASP A 133 5.64 3.15 -5.75
N LEU A 134 4.80 2.71 -4.81
CA LEU A 134 5.19 2.41 -3.43
C LEU A 134 4.46 1.17 -2.93
N ALA A 135 5.15 0.36 -2.13
CA ALA A 135 4.54 -0.78 -1.45
C ALA A 135 4.99 -0.89 0.02
N ALA A 136 4.04 -1.13 0.92
CA ALA A 136 4.29 -1.34 2.34
C ALA A 136 4.19 -2.83 2.66
N VAL A 137 5.29 -3.47 3.10
CA VAL A 137 5.36 -4.90 3.40
C VAL A 137 5.68 -5.16 4.87
N SER A 138 4.99 -6.14 5.48
CA SER A 138 5.20 -6.53 6.88
C SER A 138 6.10 -7.75 6.97
N MET A 139 7.39 -7.54 7.22
CA MET A 139 8.31 -8.66 7.42
C MET A 139 7.96 -9.49 8.66
N HIS A 140 7.39 -8.86 9.70
CA HIS A 140 6.97 -9.54 10.92
C HIS A 140 5.70 -10.43 10.79
N LYS A 141 4.98 -10.39 9.65
CA LYS A 141 3.82 -11.26 9.42
C LYS A 141 4.21 -12.53 8.67
N SER A 142 4.81 -12.39 7.49
CA SER A 142 5.15 -13.53 6.61
C SER A 142 6.60 -13.55 6.15
N GLY A 143 7.47 -12.68 6.70
CA GLY A 143 8.90 -12.63 6.36
C GLY A 143 9.83 -13.13 7.46
N GLY A 144 9.31 -13.54 8.64
CA GLY A 144 10.12 -14.17 9.69
C GLY A 144 10.77 -13.22 10.69
N SER A 145 10.67 -11.89 10.54
CA SER A 145 11.24 -10.94 11.49
C SER A 145 10.41 -10.73 12.75
N LEU A 146 10.99 -10.12 13.77
CA LEU A 146 10.29 -9.72 14.99
C LEU A 146 9.23 -8.64 14.68
N THR A 147 8.27 -8.48 15.59
CA THR A 147 7.19 -7.49 15.46
C THR A 147 7.72 -6.07 15.23
N GLN A 148 6.89 -5.19 14.65
CA GLN A 148 7.25 -3.82 14.26
C GLN A 148 8.37 -3.72 13.20
N SER A 149 8.66 -4.79 12.47
CA SER A 149 9.65 -4.81 11.40
C SER A 149 8.97 -4.81 10.05
N SER A 150 9.22 -3.77 9.25
CA SER A 150 8.57 -3.58 7.94
C SER A 150 9.49 -2.86 6.96
N PHE A 151 9.19 -3.00 5.68
CA PHE A 151 9.80 -2.18 4.63
C PHE A 151 8.75 -1.29 3.97
N LEU A 152 9.18 -0.10 3.58
CA LEU A 152 8.55 0.70 2.55
C LEU A 152 9.42 0.60 1.30
N LEU A 153 8.88 -0.03 0.26
CA LEU A 153 9.53 -0.19 -1.04
C LEU A 153 9.14 0.97 -1.95
N ALA A 154 10.09 1.48 -2.71
CA ALA A 154 9.89 2.60 -3.61
C ALA A 154 10.33 2.25 -5.03
N GLY A 155 9.49 2.53 -6.00
CA GLY A 155 9.77 2.38 -7.42
C GLY A 155 10.67 3.50 -7.96
N PRO A 156 11.18 3.34 -9.20
CA PRO A 156 12.16 4.27 -9.79
C PRO A 156 11.59 5.68 -10.03
N ASN A 157 10.29 5.82 -10.16
CA ASN A 157 9.62 7.09 -10.45
C ASN A 157 9.15 7.83 -9.18
N VAL A 158 9.66 7.44 -8.00
CA VAL A 158 9.35 8.07 -6.72
C VAL A 158 10.56 8.84 -6.21
N ASN A 159 10.34 10.03 -5.69
CA ASN A 159 11.38 10.80 -5.02
C ASN A 159 11.69 10.17 -3.65
N ALA A 160 12.64 9.24 -3.60
CA ALA A 160 13.04 8.54 -2.39
C ALA A 160 13.54 9.49 -1.28
N GLY A 161 14.15 10.63 -1.64
CA GLY A 161 14.57 11.66 -0.69
C GLY A 161 13.38 12.29 0.05
N TYR A 162 12.31 12.59 -0.68
CA TYR A 162 11.09 13.12 -0.08
C TYR A 162 10.38 12.08 0.80
N VAL A 163 10.28 10.83 0.34
CA VAL A 163 9.72 9.74 1.15
C VAL A 163 10.50 9.59 2.46
N ARG A 164 11.84 9.67 2.41
CA ARG A 164 12.70 9.63 3.62
C ARG A 164 12.41 10.80 4.56
N GLN A 165 12.19 12.00 4.05
CA GLN A 165 11.81 13.16 4.88
C GLN A 165 10.50 12.89 5.62
N ILE A 166 9.49 12.36 4.94
CA ILE A 166 8.20 12.00 5.56
C ILE A 166 8.39 10.92 6.62
N ILE A 167 9.19 9.88 6.35
CA ILE A 167 9.51 8.84 7.34
C ILE A 167 10.16 9.46 8.59
N ASN A 168 11.10 10.36 8.43
CA ASN A 168 11.78 11.02 9.55
C ASN A 168 10.84 11.90 10.39
N LEU A 169 9.75 12.41 9.79
CA LEU A 169 8.72 13.17 10.51
C LEU A 169 7.73 12.29 11.27
N THR A 170 7.56 11.03 10.85
CA THR A 170 6.45 10.17 11.30
C THR A 170 6.89 8.98 12.14
N GLN A 171 8.19 8.72 12.26
CA GLN A 171 8.69 7.61 13.09
C GLN A 171 9.78 8.08 14.06
N THR A 172 10.07 7.24 15.05
CA THR A 172 11.14 7.47 16.03
C THR A 172 12.51 7.60 15.38
N THR A 173 13.35 8.47 15.91
CA THR A 173 14.77 8.59 15.55
C THR A 173 15.67 7.58 16.29
N SER A 174 15.12 6.91 17.31
CA SER A 174 15.82 5.92 18.15
C SER A 174 15.37 4.51 17.77
N GLY A 175 15.98 3.95 16.72
CA GLY A 175 15.70 2.59 16.26
C GLY A 175 16.16 1.53 17.27
N SER A 176 15.35 0.47 17.45
CA SER A 176 15.77 -0.70 18.21
C SER A 176 16.74 -1.56 17.37
N TYR A 177 17.96 -1.71 17.84
CA TYR A 177 18.96 -2.57 17.16
C TYR A 177 18.51 -4.02 17.10
N LEU A 178 17.77 -4.52 18.09
CA LEU A 178 17.22 -5.87 18.08
C LEU A 178 16.24 -6.07 16.89
N LEU A 179 15.33 -5.10 16.68
CA LEU A 179 14.39 -5.15 15.58
C LEU A 179 15.06 -4.96 14.22
N LEU A 180 16.05 -4.08 14.12
CA LEU A 180 16.82 -3.87 12.91
C LEU A 180 17.63 -5.12 12.53
N SER A 181 18.30 -5.76 13.49
CA SER A 181 19.04 -7.01 13.26
C SER A 181 18.10 -8.15 12.84
N SER A 182 16.94 -8.28 13.48
CA SER A 182 15.94 -9.27 13.09
C SER A 182 15.44 -9.05 11.66
N LEU A 183 15.27 -7.79 11.25
CA LEU A 183 14.81 -7.44 9.91
C LEU A 183 15.88 -7.68 8.84
N ASP A 184 17.16 -7.54 9.21
CA ASP A 184 18.31 -7.75 8.32
C ASP A 184 18.58 -9.25 8.07
N LEU A 185 18.23 -10.09 9.04
CA LEU A 185 18.43 -11.54 9.00
C LEU A 185 17.23 -12.33 8.45
N SER A 186 16.09 -11.69 8.16
CA SER A 186 14.84 -12.34 7.74
C SER A 186 14.66 -12.50 6.24
#